data_eb55c8371290f9140eacc3b0231a704e
#
_entry.id   eb55c8371290f9140eacc3b0231a704e
#
_cell.length_a   1.000
_cell.length_b   1.000
_cell.length_c   1.000
_cell.angle_alpha   90.00
_cell.angle_beta   90.00
_cell.angle_gamma   90.00
#
_symmetry.space_group_name_H-M   'P 1'
#
loop_
_entity.id
_entity.type
_entity.pdbx_description
1 polymer ?
#
loop_
_entity_poly.entity_id
_entity_poly.type
_entity_poly.pdbx_seq_one_letter_code
_entity_poly.pdbx_strand_id
1 'polypeptide(L)' 'MMNYQDFVTWLETERNMSARSARDVASRLRRVVGFLGSDAIDGTAVSKLNGVAAFDECSMFIKSQLRRSVNLYLEYSNK' A
#
# COMPACT_ATOMS: atom_id res chain seq x y z
N MET A 1 -6.56 -8.83 10.69
CA MET A 1 -7.25 -7.88 9.81
C MET A 1 -6.51 -6.54 9.81
N MET A 2 -6.31 -5.96 8.64
CA MET A 2 -5.57 -4.70 8.52
C MET A 2 -6.40 -3.52 9.03
N ASN A 3 -5.79 -2.67 9.84
CA ASN A 3 -6.44 -1.46 10.33
C ASN A 3 -5.95 -0.24 9.54
N TYR A 4 -6.72 0.13 8.52
CA TYR A 4 -6.36 1.24 7.64
C TYR A 4 -6.36 2.59 8.37
N GLN A 5 -7.22 2.76 9.36
CA GLN A 5 -7.29 4.03 10.09
C GLN A 5 -6.00 4.28 10.88
N ASP A 6 -5.45 3.27 11.53
CA ASP A 6 -4.19 3.40 12.25
C ASP A 6 -3.05 3.73 11.30
N PHE A 7 -3.05 3.10 10.12
CA PHE A 7 -2.05 3.39 9.09
C PHE A 7 -2.17 4.84 8.60
N VAL A 8 -3.38 5.31 8.35
CA VAL A 8 -3.63 6.70 7.94
C VAL A 8 -3.11 7.66 8.99
N THR A 9 -3.41 7.41 10.27
CA THR A 9 -2.96 8.25 11.38
C THR A 9 -1.42 8.29 11.43
N TRP A 10 -0.78 7.14 11.26
CA TRP A 10 0.69 7.06 11.24
C TRP A 10 1.27 7.89 10.08
N LEU A 11 0.67 7.81 8.90
CA LEU A 11 1.11 8.60 7.74
C LEU A 11 1.01 10.10 8.00
N GLU A 12 -0.05 10.53 8.65
CA GLU A 12 -0.25 11.95 8.98
C GLU A 12 0.76 12.43 10.02
N THR A 13 1.01 11.64 11.05
CA THR A 13 1.85 12.04 12.17
C THR A 13 3.33 11.80 11.93
N GLU A 14 3.70 10.65 11.41
CA GLU A 14 5.12 10.26 11.25
C GLU A 14 5.71 10.61 9.89
N ARG A 15 4.86 10.77 8.88
CA ARG A 15 5.30 11.10 7.53
C ARG A 15 4.85 12.49 7.08
N ASN A 16 4.21 13.23 7.97
CA ASN A 16 3.73 14.59 7.70
C ASN A 16 2.86 14.70 6.45
N MET A 17 2.09 13.68 6.17
CA MET A 17 1.18 13.71 5.03
C MET A 17 -0.10 14.46 5.40
N SER A 18 -0.70 15.13 4.40
CA SER A 18 -2.04 15.68 4.58
C SER A 18 -3.04 14.52 4.73
N ALA A 19 -4.19 14.80 5.34
CA ALA A 19 -5.25 13.80 5.49
C ALA A 19 -5.63 13.18 4.13
N ARG A 20 -5.70 14.01 3.09
CA ARG A 20 -6.03 13.54 1.75
C ARG A 20 -4.97 12.59 1.19
N SER A 21 -3.70 12.98 1.29
CA SER A 21 -2.60 12.13 0.80
C SER A 21 -2.53 10.81 1.55
N ALA A 22 -2.69 10.84 2.88
CA ALA A 22 -2.67 9.64 3.70
C ALA A 22 -3.80 8.69 3.30
N ARG A 23 -5.00 9.21 3.06
CA ARG A 23 -6.14 8.39 2.62
C ARG A 23 -5.92 7.81 1.22
N ASP A 24 -5.28 8.57 0.34
CA ASP A 24 -4.95 8.09 -1.01
C ASP A 24 -3.99 6.90 -0.93
N VAL A 25 -2.97 6.97 -0.06
CA VAL A 25 -2.04 5.86 0.15
C VAL A 25 -2.79 4.64 0.68
N ALA A 26 -3.66 4.82 1.66
CA ALA A 26 -4.45 3.72 2.22
C ALA A 26 -5.38 3.09 1.16
N SER A 27 -5.98 3.89 0.29
CA SER A 27 -6.81 3.40 -0.82
C SER A 27 -5.99 2.55 -1.78
N ARG A 28 -4.77 2.98 -2.09
CA ARG A 28 -3.88 2.20 -2.94
C ARG A 28 -3.48 0.89 -2.29
N LEU A 29 -3.24 0.90 -0.99
CA LEU A 29 -2.94 -0.32 -0.26
C LEU A 29 -4.12 -1.30 -0.30
N ARG A 30 -5.35 -0.82 -0.18
CA ARG A 30 -6.55 -1.65 -0.35
C ARG A 30 -6.58 -2.31 -1.72
N ARG A 31 -6.17 -1.58 -2.74
CA ARG A 31 -6.11 -2.10 -4.09
C ARG A 31 -5.08 -3.23 -4.19
N VAL A 32 -3.93 -3.05 -3.54
CA VAL A 32 -2.91 -4.10 -3.46
C VAL A 32 -3.48 -5.36 -2.79
N VAL A 33 -4.18 -5.19 -1.67
CA VAL A 33 -4.83 -6.29 -0.98
C VAL A 33 -5.78 -7.03 -1.93
N GLY A 34 -6.54 -6.29 -2.73
CA GLY A 34 -7.45 -6.87 -3.72
C GLY A 34 -6.70 -7.68 -4.78
N PHE A 35 -5.59 -7.16 -5.28
CA PHE A 35 -4.78 -7.87 -6.28
C PHE A 35 -4.17 -9.16 -5.71
N LEU A 36 -3.71 -9.12 -4.47
CA LEU A 36 -3.05 -10.28 -3.84
C LEU A 36 -4.04 -11.28 -3.25
N GLY A 37 -5.28 -10.86 -3.02
CA GLY A 37 -6.29 -11.71 -2.40
C GLY A 37 -6.04 -11.96 -0.91
N SER A 38 -5.21 -11.12 -0.28
CA SER A 38 -4.83 -11.29 1.13
C SER A 38 -4.40 -9.94 1.70
N ASP A 39 -4.72 -9.69 2.97
CA ASP A 39 -4.26 -8.50 3.69
C ASP A 39 -2.94 -8.73 4.45
N ALA A 40 -2.33 -9.89 4.27
CA ALA A 40 -1.03 -10.19 4.85
C ALA A 40 0.08 -9.57 3.99
N ILE A 41 0.35 -8.30 4.21
CA ILE A 41 1.36 -7.55 3.46
C ILE A 41 2.69 -7.67 4.18
N ASP A 42 3.66 -8.28 3.50
CA ASP A 42 5.01 -8.49 4.03
C ASP A 42 6.07 -8.07 3.00
N GLY A 43 7.33 -8.36 3.26
CA GLY A 43 8.44 -8.00 2.38
C GLY A 43 8.39 -8.65 1.00
N THR A 44 7.54 -9.65 0.79
CA THR A 44 7.38 -10.32 -0.51
C THR A 44 6.22 -9.75 -1.34
N ALA A 45 5.47 -8.78 -0.80
CA ALA A 45 4.26 -8.27 -1.45
C ALA A 45 4.54 -7.70 -2.84
N VAL A 46 5.60 -6.92 -3.01
CA VAL A 46 5.95 -6.34 -4.31
C VAL A 46 6.26 -7.42 -5.32
N SER A 47 7.00 -8.45 -4.91
CA SER A 47 7.30 -9.59 -5.81
C SER A 47 6.03 -10.33 -6.22
N LYS A 48 5.11 -10.52 -5.28
CA LYS A 48 3.83 -11.16 -5.56
C LYS A 48 2.99 -10.33 -6.54
N LEU A 49 2.99 -9.00 -6.36
CA LEU A 49 2.28 -8.10 -7.27
C LEU A 49 2.78 -8.24 -8.71
N ASN A 50 4.08 -8.38 -8.90
CA ASN A 50 4.67 -8.53 -10.24
C ASN A 50 4.15 -9.77 -10.96
N GLY A 51 3.62 -10.75 -10.24
CA GLY A 51 3.03 -11.95 -10.81
C GLY A 51 1.53 -11.86 -11.06
N VAL A 52 0.89 -10.73 -10.71
CA VAL A 52 -0.55 -10.54 -10.89
C VAL A 52 -0.79 -9.86 -12.24
N ALA A 53 -1.52 -10.53 -13.14
CA ALA A 53 -1.78 -10.01 -14.49
C ALA A 53 -2.48 -8.64 -14.46
N ALA A 54 -3.47 -8.47 -13.58
CA ALA A 54 -4.19 -7.21 -13.47
C ALA A 54 -3.28 -6.05 -13.04
N PHE A 55 -2.30 -6.33 -12.18
CA PHE A 55 -1.31 -5.34 -11.79
C PHE A 55 -0.40 -4.99 -12.98
N ASP A 56 0.03 -6.01 -13.72
CA ASP A 56 0.91 -5.83 -14.87
C ASP A 56 0.28 -4.96 -15.95
N GLU A 57 -1.05 -4.98 -16.05
CA GLU A 57 -1.80 -4.16 -17.01
C GLU A 57 -1.90 -2.69 -16.60
N CYS A 58 -1.56 -2.35 -15.36
CA CYS A 58 -1.59 -0.96 -14.89
C CYS A 58 -0.47 -0.16 -15.55
N SER A 59 -0.68 1.16 -15.65
CA SER A 59 0.37 2.07 -16.14
C SER A 59 1.56 2.08 -15.19
N MET A 60 2.72 2.50 -15.68
CA MET A 60 3.93 2.65 -14.86
C MET A 60 3.68 3.56 -13.65
N PHE A 61 2.93 4.63 -13.87
CA PHE A 61 2.58 5.56 -12.79
C PHE A 61 1.79 4.87 -11.68
N ILE A 62 0.75 4.12 -12.05
CA ILE A 62 -0.08 3.40 -11.08
C ILE A 62 0.73 2.33 -10.36
N LYS A 63 1.54 1.56 -11.08
CA LYS A 63 2.43 0.56 -10.47
C LYS A 63 3.32 1.18 -9.42
N SER A 64 3.94 2.33 -9.72
CA SER A 64 4.80 3.04 -8.76
C SER A 64 4.04 3.45 -7.52
N GLN A 65 2.82 3.96 -7.68
CA GLN A 65 1.99 4.38 -6.55
C GLN A 65 1.61 3.19 -5.67
N LEU A 66 1.27 2.07 -6.27
CA LEU A 66 0.91 0.86 -5.52
C LEU A 66 2.11 0.31 -4.75
N ARG A 67 3.29 0.25 -5.38
CA ARG A 67 4.53 -0.18 -4.70
C ARG A 67 4.87 0.75 -3.54
N ARG A 68 4.71 2.06 -3.73
CA ARG A 68 4.97 3.03 -2.68
C ARG A 68 4.07 2.78 -1.47
N SER A 69 2.78 2.48 -1.71
CA SER A 69 1.86 2.19 -0.60
C SER A 69 2.28 0.97 0.20
N VAL A 70 2.78 -0.07 -0.48
CA VAL A 70 3.30 -1.28 0.18
C VAL A 70 4.52 -0.91 1.04
N ASN A 71 5.47 -0.16 0.48
CA ASN A 71 6.69 0.20 1.18
C ASN A 71 6.39 1.04 2.43
N LEU A 72 5.46 1.98 2.33
CA LEU A 72 5.04 2.78 3.47
C LEU A 72 4.37 1.92 4.54
N TYR A 73 3.55 0.97 4.14
CA TYR A 73 2.92 0.06 5.08
C TYR A 73 3.95 -0.83 5.79
N LEU A 74 4.98 -1.27 5.07
CA LEU A 74 6.06 -2.06 5.67
C LEU A 74 6.83 -1.26 6.72
N GLU A 75 7.11 0.02 6.45
CA GLU A 75 7.73 0.90 7.44
C GLU A 75 6.84 1.00 8.69
N TYR A 76 5.56 1.20 8.49
CA TYR A 76 4.58 1.27 9.58
C TYR A 76 4.57 -0.03 10.40
N SER A 77 4.59 -1.17 9.73
CA SER A 77 4.54 -2.49 10.39
C SER A 77 5.80 -2.80 11.18
N ASN A 78 6.94 -2.25 10.78
CA ASN A 78 8.25 -2.56 11.37
C ASN A 78 8.71 -1.56 12.42
N LYS A 79 7.89 -0.60 12.77
CA LYS A 79 8.28 0.41 13.78
C LYS A 79 8.20 -0.13 15.20
#